data_47ee2f1c13b7f19c59d52354086cd7d6
#
_entry.id   47ee2f1c13b7f19c59d52354086cd7d6
#
_cell.length_a   1.000
_cell.length_b   1.000
_cell.length_c   1.000
_cell.angle_alpha   90.00
_cell.angle_beta   90.00
_cell.angle_gamma   90.00
#
_symmetry.space_group_name_H-M   'P 1'
#
loop_
_entity.id
_entity.type
_entity.pdbx_description
1 polymer ?
#
loop_
_entity_poly.entity_id
_entity_poly.type
_entity_poly.pdbx_seq_one_letter_code
_entity_poly.pdbx_strand_id
1 'polypeptide(L)'
;MQSPANHATAAARVRQEELVRQGARKATARLLPLLAVGYLVSYIDRTNIGFAALTMNQALGLTATQFGVAAGAFYIGYVLLEVPSNLVLRRVGARRWLARIMITWGLAAAGTALARGPHSLYLLRVITGAAEAGFYPGVIFYLSTWFPQQYRARAFGWFNLANPMASVVSGPLSAALLHLSGAGGLAGWQWLFILEGLPACLLGLYTLYFLPDRPSAVSWLSAEERAATADVLAAEHHPGVTTELGVALRDQRVVILTISYFCLIVGVLGVTLWLPLMLKQHGLSTTAIGWNTAWPYLMASIGLIVWSAHLDRTRKFLKNYIACCFLAAAGFALSVSFDSLPLTLSGIALALIGMNACRPAFFSILPSFLGGAAAAGGIAFINAVGNLGGFVGPYMVGWLKDWTGSFRAGMFALAAMLVAAGVTALLLKLRAGPALRQTVDAGKAMP
;
A
#
# COMPACT_ATOMS: atom_id res chain seq x y z
N MET A 1 -22.09 -48.08 16.17
CA MET A 1 -22.46 -48.04 14.74
C MET A 1 -22.85 -46.64 14.37
N GLN A 2 -22.01 -45.88 13.64
CA GLN A 2 -22.38 -44.59 13.13
C GLN A 2 -23.40 -44.74 11.99
N SER A 3 -24.48 -43.97 12.01
CA SER A 3 -25.59 -44.05 11.05
C SER A 3 -25.10 -43.81 9.61
N PRO A 4 -25.59 -44.53 8.60
CA PRO A 4 -25.26 -44.32 7.16
C PRO A 4 -25.53 -42.88 6.71
N ALA A 5 -26.46 -42.15 7.33
CA ALA A 5 -26.74 -40.76 7.09
C ALA A 5 -25.53 -39.80 7.43
N ASN A 6 -24.79 -40.15 8.48
CA ASN A 6 -23.59 -39.39 8.84
C ASN A 6 -22.45 -39.52 7.83
N HIS A 7 -22.26 -40.70 7.22
CA HIS A 7 -21.27 -40.93 6.18
C HIS A 7 -21.62 -40.22 4.87
N ALA A 8 -22.91 -40.20 4.46
CA ALA A 8 -23.35 -39.49 3.27
C ALA A 8 -23.17 -37.97 3.41
N THR A 9 -23.47 -37.42 4.60
CA THR A 9 -23.29 -35.99 4.91
C THR A 9 -21.82 -35.58 4.94
N ALA A 10 -20.94 -36.44 5.47
CA ALA A 10 -19.48 -36.20 5.48
C ALA A 10 -18.90 -36.23 4.06
N ALA A 11 -19.28 -37.21 3.23
CA ALA A 11 -18.85 -37.29 1.84
C ALA A 11 -19.31 -36.07 1.00
N ALA A 12 -20.54 -35.60 1.21
CA ALA A 12 -21.07 -34.40 0.55
C ALA A 12 -20.27 -33.14 0.92
N ARG A 13 -19.90 -32.96 2.20
CA ARG A 13 -19.07 -31.86 2.66
C ARG A 13 -17.67 -31.89 2.04
N VAL A 14 -17.01 -33.03 2.02
CA VAL A 14 -15.69 -33.21 1.39
C VAL A 14 -15.74 -32.87 -0.10
N ARG A 15 -16.80 -33.30 -0.80
CA ARG A 15 -17.00 -32.95 -2.21
C ARG A 15 -17.20 -31.45 -2.41
N GLN A 16 -18.00 -30.81 -1.56
CA GLN A 16 -18.21 -29.37 -1.62
C GLN A 16 -16.92 -28.58 -1.39
N GLU A 17 -16.12 -28.96 -0.38
CA GLU A 17 -14.83 -28.33 -0.10
C GLU A 17 -13.86 -28.48 -1.30
N GLU A 18 -13.82 -29.63 -1.95
CA GLU A 18 -12.99 -29.86 -3.12
C GLU A 18 -13.42 -28.99 -4.31
N LEU A 19 -14.73 -28.86 -4.59
CA LEU A 19 -15.25 -28.00 -5.64
C LEU A 19 -14.92 -26.52 -5.40
N VAL A 20 -15.06 -26.07 -4.15
CA VAL A 20 -14.70 -24.70 -3.75
C VAL A 20 -13.20 -24.46 -3.90
N ARG A 21 -12.37 -25.44 -3.54
CA ARG A 21 -10.90 -25.40 -3.69
C ARG A 21 -10.49 -25.27 -5.17
N GLN A 22 -11.11 -26.06 -6.04
CA GLN A 22 -10.86 -26.03 -7.48
C GLN A 22 -11.30 -24.70 -8.07
N GLY A 23 -12.48 -24.21 -7.71
CA GLY A 23 -12.99 -22.89 -8.10
C GLY A 23 -12.05 -21.75 -7.68
N ALA A 24 -11.60 -21.75 -6.42
CA ALA A 24 -10.65 -20.77 -5.91
C ALA A 24 -9.30 -20.82 -6.64
N ARG A 25 -8.78 -22.03 -6.97
CA ARG A 25 -7.54 -22.17 -7.75
C ARG A 25 -7.68 -21.59 -9.16
N LYS A 26 -8.79 -21.85 -9.86
CA LYS A 26 -9.07 -21.30 -11.19
C LYS A 26 -9.23 -19.77 -11.13
N ALA A 27 -9.93 -19.24 -10.11
CA ALA A 27 -10.08 -17.82 -9.90
C ALA A 27 -8.72 -17.15 -9.62
N THR A 28 -7.86 -17.75 -8.79
CA THR A 28 -6.50 -17.30 -8.53
C THR A 28 -5.71 -17.13 -9.83
N ALA A 29 -5.68 -18.16 -10.68
CA ALA A 29 -4.91 -18.14 -11.90
C ALA A 29 -5.40 -17.11 -12.94
N ARG A 30 -6.69 -16.75 -12.94
CA ARG A 30 -7.29 -15.88 -13.96
C ARG A 30 -7.48 -14.43 -13.53
N LEU A 31 -7.77 -14.20 -12.26
CA LEU A 31 -8.10 -12.86 -11.77
C LEU A 31 -6.89 -12.15 -11.13
N LEU A 32 -6.10 -12.88 -10.34
CA LEU A 32 -5.01 -12.26 -9.60
C LEU A 32 -3.90 -11.67 -10.47
N PRO A 33 -3.45 -12.30 -11.59
CA PRO A 33 -2.40 -11.70 -12.40
C PRO A 33 -2.77 -10.31 -12.91
N LEU A 34 -3.98 -10.13 -13.45
CA LEU A 34 -4.45 -8.84 -13.94
C LEU A 34 -4.47 -7.79 -12.82
N LEU A 35 -5.07 -8.15 -11.68
CA LEU A 35 -5.20 -7.23 -10.54
C LEU A 35 -3.84 -6.91 -9.91
N ALA A 36 -2.94 -7.89 -9.81
CA ALA A 36 -1.59 -7.69 -9.29
C ALA A 36 -0.75 -6.79 -10.21
N VAL A 37 -0.83 -6.99 -11.55
CA VAL A 37 -0.17 -6.09 -12.51
C VAL A 37 -0.77 -4.68 -12.42
N GLY A 38 -2.09 -4.54 -12.29
CA GLY A 38 -2.74 -3.26 -12.04
C GLY A 38 -2.21 -2.57 -10.78
N TYR A 39 -2.00 -3.31 -9.67
CA TYR A 39 -1.45 -2.76 -8.44
C TYR A 39 0.04 -2.43 -8.55
N LEU A 40 0.80 -3.23 -9.30
CA LEU A 40 2.20 -2.96 -9.62
C LEU A 40 2.34 -1.63 -10.36
N VAL A 41 1.55 -1.42 -11.43
CA VAL A 41 1.54 -0.16 -12.20
C VAL A 41 1.10 1.01 -11.32
N SER A 42 0.04 0.85 -10.51
CA SER A 42 -0.41 1.88 -9.56
C SER A 42 0.72 2.32 -8.61
N TYR A 43 1.50 1.37 -8.08
CA TYR A 43 2.57 1.71 -7.15
C TYR A 43 3.77 2.38 -7.86
N ILE A 44 4.09 1.99 -9.09
CA ILE A 44 5.09 2.67 -9.93
C ILE A 44 4.66 4.12 -10.16
N ASP A 45 3.41 4.37 -10.57
CA ASP A 45 2.86 5.71 -10.81
C ASP A 45 2.86 6.62 -9.56
N ARG A 46 2.77 6.03 -8.36
CA ARG A 46 2.89 6.78 -7.10
C ARG A 46 4.32 7.22 -6.80
N THR A 47 5.30 6.42 -7.19
CA THR A 47 6.71 6.64 -6.83
C THR A 47 7.52 7.31 -7.92
N ASN A 48 7.06 7.30 -9.16
CA ASN A 48 7.77 7.83 -10.33
C ASN A 48 8.10 9.32 -10.24
N ILE A 49 7.29 10.10 -9.55
CA ILE A 49 7.55 11.53 -9.34
C ILE A 49 8.90 11.78 -8.63
N GLY A 50 9.34 10.85 -7.77
CA GLY A 50 10.65 10.90 -7.12
C GLY A 50 11.81 10.79 -8.13
N PHE A 51 11.66 9.95 -9.16
CA PHE A 51 12.63 9.83 -10.26
C PHE A 51 12.50 10.99 -11.25
N ALA A 52 11.29 11.39 -11.60
CA ALA A 52 11.05 12.56 -12.44
C ALA A 52 11.73 13.81 -11.88
N ALA A 53 11.76 13.97 -10.56
CA ALA A 53 12.36 15.09 -9.85
C ALA A 53 13.86 15.29 -10.19
N LEU A 54 14.57 14.23 -10.62
CA LEU A 54 15.99 14.32 -11.01
C LEU A 54 16.22 15.35 -12.12
N THR A 55 15.26 15.57 -13.00
CA THR A 55 15.32 16.52 -14.12
C THR A 55 14.15 17.52 -14.11
N MET A 56 12.96 17.10 -13.68
CA MET A 56 11.75 17.90 -13.65
C MET A 56 11.85 19.13 -12.75
N ASN A 57 12.45 18.99 -11.56
CA ASN A 57 12.55 20.12 -10.62
C ASN A 57 13.30 21.32 -11.23
N GLN A 58 14.38 21.05 -11.95
CA GLN A 58 15.12 22.09 -12.66
C GLN A 58 14.31 22.66 -13.82
N ALA A 59 13.66 21.79 -14.62
CA ALA A 59 12.88 22.19 -15.78
C ALA A 59 11.66 23.08 -15.42
N LEU A 60 11.04 22.82 -14.26
CA LEU A 60 9.88 23.57 -13.78
C LEU A 60 10.21 24.65 -12.74
N GLY A 61 11.47 24.84 -12.40
CA GLY A 61 11.92 25.82 -11.40
C GLY A 61 11.40 25.55 -9.99
N LEU A 62 11.28 24.27 -9.58
CA LEU A 62 10.70 23.89 -8.28
C LEU A 62 11.72 23.98 -7.16
N THR A 63 11.34 24.59 -6.03
CA THR A 63 12.05 24.43 -4.76
C THR A 63 11.80 23.04 -4.18
N ALA A 64 12.56 22.63 -3.17
CA ALA A 64 12.34 21.35 -2.51
C ALA A 64 10.98 21.31 -1.80
N THR A 65 10.55 22.41 -1.18
CA THR A 65 9.20 22.53 -0.58
C THR A 65 8.11 22.35 -1.63
N GLN A 66 8.22 23.03 -2.78
CA GLN A 66 7.24 22.92 -3.86
C GLN A 66 7.16 21.52 -4.42
N PHE A 67 8.31 20.85 -4.59
CA PHE A 67 8.31 19.43 -4.97
C PHE A 67 7.64 18.56 -3.90
N GLY A 68 7.92 18.77 -2.62
CA GLY A 68 7.29 18.05 -1.51
C GLY A 68 5.77 18.21 -1.50
N VAL A 69 5.27 19.44 -1.74
CA VAL A 69 3.82 19.71 -1.92
C VAL A 69 3.27 18.94 -3.11
N ALA A 70 3.94 18.97 -4.28
CA ALA A 70 3.50 18.27 -5.48
C ALA A 70 3.41 16.75 -5.25
N ALA A 71 4.44 16.18 -4.65
CA ALA A 71 4.50 14.76 -4.34
C ALA A 71 3.39 14.33 -3.36
N GLY A 72 3.14 15.16 -2.34
CA GLY A 72 2.09 14.94 -1.34
C GLY A 72 0.67 15.21 -1.84
N ALA A 73 0.48 16.13 -2.77
CA ALA A 73 -0.83 16.55 -3.28
C ALA A 73 -1.67 15.38 -3.83
N PHE A 74 -1.02 14.35 -4.35
CA PHE A 74 -1.66 13.10 -4.74
C PHE A 74 -2.51 12.51 -3.60
N TYR A 75 -1.97 12.47 -2.39
CA TYR A 75 -2.64 11.84 -1.24
C TYR A 75 -3.86 12.64 -0.76
N ILE A 76 -3.89 13.95 -0.99
CA ILE A 76 -5.08 14.77 -0.73
C ILE A 76 -6.23 14.32 -1.63
N GLY A 77 -6.01 14.26 -2.95
CA GLY A 77 -7.03 13.80 -3.91
C GLY A 77 -7.46 12.35 -3.63
N TYR A 78 -6.49 11.49 -3.30
CA TYR A 78 -6.74 10.09 -2.99
C TYR A 78 -7.66 9.91 -1.78
N VAL A 79 -7.34 10.53 -0.63
CA VAL A 79 -8.10 10.39 0.63
C VAL A 79 -9.52 10.96 0.49
N LEU A 80 -9.67 12.11 -0.20
CA LEU A 80 -10.98 12.72 -0.39
C LEU A 80 -11.95 11.84 -1.17
N LEU A 81 -11.48 11.10 -2.17
CA LEU A 81 -12.33 10.30 -3.04
C LEU A 81 -12.28 8.79 -2.77
N GLU A 82 -11.46 8.30 -1.83
CA GLU A 82 -11.34 6.87 -1.52
C GLU A 82 -12.70 6.27 -1.08
N VAL A 83 -13.38 6.89 -0.12
CA VAL A 83 -14.67 6.41 0.37
C VAL A 83 -15.78 6.58 -0.67
N PRO A 84 -16.00 7.77 -1.28
CA PRO A 84 -17.00 7.94 -2.33
C PRO A 84 -16.82 6.96 -3.49
N SER A 85 -15.59 6.74 -3.94
CA SER A 85 -15.28 5.81 -5.04
C SER A 85 -15.72 4.37 -4.72
N ASN A 86 -15.48 3.90 -3.48
CA ASN A 86 -15.89 2.56 -3.07
C ASN A 86 -17.41 2.40 -2.92
N LEU A 87 -18.12 3.45 -2.55
CA LEU A 87 -19.59 3.44 -2.52
C LEU A 87 -20.17 3.29 -3.93
N VAL A 88 -19.59 4.00 -4.91
CA VAL A 88 -20.00 3.89 -6.32
C VAL A 88 -19.66 2.51 -6.88
N LEU A 89 -18.49 1.94 -6.55
CA LEU A 89 -18.09 0.60 -6.98
C LEU A 89 -19.14 -0.45 -6.61
N ARG A 90 -19.74 -0.39 -5.40
CA ARG A 90 -20.78 -1.30 -4.96
C ARG A 90 -22.06 -1.20 -5.80
N ARG A 91 -22.37 -0.02 -6.35
CA ARG A 91 -23.57 0.23 -7.18
C ARG A 91 -23.37 -0.11 -8.65
N VAL A 92 -22.18 0.24 -9.21
CA VAL A 92 -21.89 0.14 -10.64
C VAL A 92 -21.35 -1.24 -11.02
N GLY A 93 -20.76 -1.96 -10.05
CA GLY A 93 -20.04 -3.22 -10.27
C GLY A 93 -18.52 -3.01 -10.41
N ALA A 94 -17.78 -4.05 -10.02
CA ALA A 94 -16.33 -3.97 -9.93
C ALA A 94 -15.68 -3.80 -11.30
N ARG A 95 -16.11 -4.56 -12.31
CA ARG A 95 -15.56 -4.51 -13.67
C ARG A 95 -15.53 -3.10 -14.25
N ARG A 96 -16.70 -2.46 -14.32
CA ARG A 96 -16.83 -1.12 -14.92
C ARG A 96 -16.12 -0.07 -14.08
N TRP A 97 -16.20 -0.16 -12.76
CA TRP A 97 -15.65 0.86 -11.90
C TRP A 97 -14.13 0.79 -11.78
N LEU A 98 -13.53 -0.41 -11.64
CA LEU A 98 -12.08 -0.59 -11.66
C LEU A 98 -11.50 -0.21 -13.02
N ALA A 99 -12.14 -0.59 -14.13
CA ALA A 99 -11.72 -0.17 -15.46
C ALA A 99 -11.71 1.36 -15.58
N ARG A 100 -12.79 2.03 -15.14
CA ARG A 100 -12.86 3.51 -15.12
C ARG A 100 -11.71 4.11 -14.31
N ILE A 101 -11.48 3.58 -13.08
CA ILE A 101 -10.38 4.05 -12.23
C ILE A 101 -9.05 3.93 -12.98
N MET A 102 -8.74 2.76 -13.55
CA MET A 102 -7.47 2.52 -14.25
C MET A 102 -7.29 3.43 -15.46
N ILE A 103 -8.33 3.62 -16.28
CA ILE A 103 -8.26 4.50 -17.45
C ILE A 103 -8.08 5.96 -17.02
N THR A 104 -8.90 6.45 -16.06
CA THR A 104 -8.84 7.86 -15.66
C THR A 104 -7.57 8.21 -14.92
N TRP A 105 -7.06 7.32 -14.07
CA TRP A 105 -5.79 7.54 -13.40
C TRP A 105 -4.62 7.49 -14.39
N GLY A 106 -4.59 6.52 -15.33
CA GLY A 106 -3.54 6.41 -16.32
C GLY A 106 -3.46 7.67 -17.22
N LEU A 107 -4.62 8.19 -17.65
CA LEU A 107 -4.68 9.45 -18.39
C LEU A 107 -4.21 10.64 -17.55
N ALA A 108 -4.60 10.71 -16.27
CA ALA A 108 -4.17 11.77 -15.37
C ALA A 108 -2.66 11.70 -15.07
N ALA A 109 -2.12 10.49 -14.88
CA ALA A 109 -0.70 10.26 -14.70
C ALA A 109 0.10 10.70 -15.94
N ALA A 110 -0.29 10.22 -17.13
CA ALA A 110 0.31 10.66 -18.39
C ALA A 110 0.16 12.18 -18.60
N GLY A 111 -0.99 12.75 -18.24
CA GLY A 111 -1.26 14.19 -18.27
C GLY A 111 -0.33 15.01 -17.39
N THR A 112 0.33 14.42 -16.39
CA THR A 112 1.35 15.10 -15.58
C THR A 112 2.52 15.60 -16.43
N ALA A 113 2.78 14.98 -17.59
CA ALA A 113 3.75 15.46 -18.59
C ALA A 113 3.45 16.88 -19.12
N LEU A 114 2.23 17.37 -18.96
CA LEU A 114 1.81 18.71 -19.39
C LEU A 114 2.08 19.80 -18.33
N ALA A 115 2.68 19.46 -17.19
CA ALA A 115 3.01 20.42 -16.14
C ALA A 115 3.97 21.49 -16.66
N ARG A 116 3.66 22.76 -16.32
CA ARG A 116 4.44 23.94 -16.75
C ARG A 116 5.00 24.76 -15.58
N GLY A 117 4.76 24.31 -14.36
CA GLY A 117 5.21 24.96 -13.14
C GLY A 117 4.52 24.36 -11.91
N PRO A 118 4.80 24.89 -10.70
CA PRO A 118 4.36 24.26 -9.44
C PRO A 118 2.85 24.10 -9.36
N HIS A 119 2.06 25.13 -9.67
CA HIS A 119 0.59 25.10 -9.53
C HIS A 119 -0.06 24.06 -10.46
N SER A 120 0.37 23.99 -11.73
CA SER A 120 -0.13 22.99 -12.67
C SER A 120 0.23 21.58 -12.22
N LEU A 121 1.43 21.38 -11.67
CA LEU A 121 1.86 20.09 -11.14
C LEU A 121 1.02 19.70 -9.92
N TYR A 122 0.73 20.62 -8.98
CA TYR A 122 -0.13 20.33 -7.83
C TYR A 122 -1.52 19.86 -8.27
N LEU A 123 -2.14 20.60 -9.19
CA LEU A 123 -3.46 20.25 -9.71
C LEU A 123 -3.47 18.87 -10.36
N LEU A 124 -2.50 18.59 -11.24
CA LEU A 124 -2.39 17.29 -11.91
C LEU A 124 -2.17 16.15 -10.93
N ARG A 125 -1.39 16.37 -9.87
CA ARG A 125 -1.17 15.36 -8.81
C ARG A 125 -2.44 15.11 -7.98
N VAL A 126 -3.20 16.16 -7.63
CA VAL A 126 -4.50 15.99 -6.96
C VAL A 126 -5.46 15.19 -7.86
N ILE A 127 -5.54 15.55 -9.15
CA ILE A 127 -6.41 14.84 -10.12
C ILE A 127 -5.98 13.37 -10.24
N THR A 128 -4.68 13.08 -10.33
CA THR A 128 -4.18 11.70 -10.41
C THR A 128 -4.57 10.91 -9.16
N GLY A 129 -4.38 11.48 -7.97
CA GLY A 129 -4.77 10.85 -6.71
C GLY A 129 -6.28 10.61 -6.62
N ALA A 130 -7.08 11.59 -7.00
CA ALA A 130 -8.55 11.50 -7.05
C ALA A 130 -9.02 10.43 -8.05
N ALA A 131 -8.38 10.32 -9.21
CA ALA A 131 -8.70 9.34 -10.25
C ALA A 131 -8.35 7.91 -9.83
N GLU A 132 -7.23 7.72 -9.10
CA GLU A 132 -6.79 6.41 -8.58
C GLU A 132 -7.54 5.99 -7.31
N ALA A 133 -8.20 6.93 -6.63
CA ALA A 133 -8.87 6.68 -5.38
C ALA A 133 -9.88 5.54 -5.48
N GLY A 134 -9.80 4.59 -4.52
CA GLY A 134 -10.67 3.44 -4.47
C GLY A 134 -10.17 2.21 -5.24
N PHE A 135 -9.04 2.27 -5.97
CA PHE A 135 -8.50 1.10 -6.67
C PHE A 135 -8.15 -0.04 -5.70
N TYR A 136 -7.25 0.22 -4.76
CA TYR A 136 -6.81 -0.81 -3.80
C TYR A 136 -7.97 -1.39 -2.98
N PRO A 137 -8.77 -0.59 -2.23
CA PRO A 137 -9.88 -1.13 -1.47
C PRO A 137 -10.97 -1.73 -2.37
N GLY A 138 -11.15 -1.24 -3.59
CA GLY A 138 -12.06 -1.81 -4.58
C GLY A 138 -11.64 -3.21 -5.02
N VAL A 139 -10.34 -3.45 -5.24
CA VAL A 139 -9.81 -4.78 -5.54
C VAL A 139 -9.98 -5.71 -4.34
N ILE A 140 -9.69 -5.27 -3.12
CA ILE A 140 -9.91 -6.06 -1.90
C ILE A 140 -11.38 -6.46 -1.76
N PHE A 141 -12.28 -5.51 -1.98
CA PHE A 141 -13.73 -5.79 -2.00
C PHE A 141 -14.08 -6.82 -3.09
N TYR A 142 -13.60 -6.63 -4.33
CA TYR A 142 -13.84 -7.55 -5.43
C TYR A 142 -13.34 -8.96 -5.10
N LEU A 143 -12.11 -9.10 -4.61
CA LEU A 143 -11.57 -10.41 -4.22
C LEU A 143 -12.40 -11.07 -3.11
N SER A 144 -12.98 -10.29 -2.19
CA SER A 144 -13.85 -10.83 -1.15
C SER A 144 -15.17 -11.41 -1.69
N THR A 145 -15.61 -10.99 -2.87
CA THR A 145 -16.81 -11.56 -3.54
C THR A 145 -16.49 -12.80 -4.38
N TRP A 146 -15.22 -13.15 -4.57
CA TRP A 146 -14.76 -14.31 -5.33
C TRP A 146 -14.20 -15.42 -4.46
N PHE A 147 -13.58 -15.06 -3.34
CA PHE A 147 -12.87 -16.00 -2.47
C PHE A 147 -13.57 -16.15 -1.12
N PRO A 148 -14.02 -17.37 -0.77
CA PRO A 148 -14.42 -17.70 0.59
C PRO A 148 -13.34 -17.38 1.62
N GLN A 149 -13.72 -17.12 2.86
CA GLN A 149 -12.86 -16.63 3.95
C GLN A 149 -11.57 -17.44 4.11
N GLN A 150 -11.65 -18.76 3.98
CA GLN A 150 -10.50 -19.67 4.08
C GLN A 150 -9.43 -19.49 3.00
N TYR A 151 -9.79 -18.95 1.80
CA TYR A 151 -8.86 -18.71 0.68
C TYR A 151 -8.51 -17.22 0.53
N ARG A 152 -9.25 -16.34 1.18
CA ARG A 152 -9.16 -14.87 1.03
C ARG A 152 -7.79 -14.33 1.42
N ALA A 153 -7.22 -14.80 2.54
CA ALA A 153 -5.91 -14.37 3.00
C ALA A 153 -4.80 -14.70 1.99
N ARG A 154 -4.88 -15.88 1.34
CA ARG A 154 -3.92 -16.28 0.31
C ARG A 154 -4.06 -15.42 -0.96
N ALA A 155 -5.29 -15.13 -1.40
CA ALA A 155 -5.55 -14.28 -2.56
C ALA A 155 -5.03 -12.86 -2.32
N PHE A 156 -5.27 -12.28 -1.13
CA PHE A 156 -4.76 -10.98 -0.75
C PHE A 156 -3.22 -10.95 -0.67
N GLY A 157 -2.61 -12.03 -0.17
CA GLY A 157 -1.15 -12.18 -0.13
C GLY A 157 -0.53 -12.11 -1.53
N TRP A 158 -1.07 -12.85 -2.48
CA TRP A 158 -0.62 -12.80 -3.88
C TRP A 158 -0.81 -11.42 -4.51
N PHE A 159 -1.94 -10.80 -4.29
CA PHE A 159 -2.20 -9.44 -4.77
C PHE A 159 -1.21 -8.42 -4.19
N ASN A 160 -0.97 -8.47 -2.88
CA ASN A 160 -0.07 -7.54 -2.21
C ASN A 160 1.42 -7.75 -2.54
N LEU A 161 1.81 -8.90 -3.10
CA LEU A 161 3.18 -9.13 -3.56
C LEU A 161 3.60 -8.17 -4.68
N ALA A 162 2.63 -7.58 -5.40
CA ALA A 162 2.88 -6.56 -6.41
C ALA A 162 3.58 -5.31 -5.86
N ASN A 163 3.31 -4.92 -4.61
CA ASN A 163 3.88 -3.72 -3.99
C ASN A 163 5.42 -3.78 -3.84
N PRO A 164 6.02 -4.80 -3.17
CA PRO A 164 7.47 -4.90 -3.10
C PRO A 164 8.11 -5.11 -4.48
N MET A 165 7.47 -5.83 -5.39
CA MET A 165 7.95 -5.98 -6.75
C MET A 165 7.99 -4.65 -7.50
N ALA A 166 6.94 -3.84 -7.39
CA ALA A 166 6.89 -2.51 -7.98
C ALA A 166 8.04 -1.63 -7.47
N SER A 167 8.32 -1.66 -6.17
CA SER A 167 9.40 -0.87 -5.55
C SER A 167 10.79 -1.24 -6.08
N VAL A 168 11.03 -2.52 -6.39
CA VAL A 168 12.30 -2.99 -6.98
C VAL A 168 12.40 -2.59 -8.45
N VAL A 169 11.31 -2.73 -9.22
CA VAL A 169 11.28 -2.49 -10.66
C VAL A 169 11.26 -0.99 -10.99
N SER A 170 10.59 -0.17 -10.18
CA SER A 170 10.38 1.26 -10.42
C SER A 170 11.69 2.01 -10.67
N GLY A 171 12.73 1.78 -9.86
CA GLY A 171 14.00 2.48 -9.99
C GLY A 171 14.68 2.30 -11.34
N PRO A 172 15.05 1.07 -11.74
CA PRO A 172 15.65 0.81 -13.04
C PRO A 172 14.79 1.23 -14.22
N LEU A 173 13.46 1.00 -14.14
CA LEU A 173 12.52 1.38 -15.19
C LEU A 173 12.49 2.89 -15.39
N SER A 174 12.22 3.64 -14.32
CA SER A 174 12.13 5.10 -14.38
C SER A 174 13.46 5.72 -14.81
N ALA A 175 14.60 5.18 -14.38
CA ALA A 175 15.92 5.62 -14.81
C ALA A 175 16.13 5.41 -16.33
N ALA A 176 15.70 4.25 -16.87
CA ALA A 176 15.76 3.98 -18.31
C ALA A 176 14.89 4.94 -19.12
N LEU A 177 13.69 5.26 -18.64
CA LEU A 177 12.77 6.19 -19.31
C LEU A 177 13.28 7.63 -19.31
N LEU A 178 14.01 8.06 -18.27
CA LEU A 178 14.62 9.38 -18.22
C LEU A 178 15.69 9.59 -19.33
N HIS A 179 16.29 8.52 -19.87
CA HIS A 179 17.23 8.61 -20.99
C HIS A 179 16.55 8.94 -22.34
N LEU A 180 15.22 8.87 -22.44
CA LEU A 180 14.50 9.28 -23.64
C LEU A 180 14.42 10.81 -23.83
N SER A 181 15.15 11.58 -23.00
CA SER A 181 15.17 13.05 -23.10
C SER A 181 15.62 13.51 -24.49
N GLY A 182 14.82 14.41 -25.09
CA GLY A 182 15.01 14.93 -26.45
C GLY A 182 14.25 14.14 -27.52
N ALA A 183 13.84 12.91 -27.28
CA ALA A 183 13.04 12.16 -28.21
C ALA A 183 11.65 12.83 -28.39
N GLY A 184 11.26 13.07 -29.65
CA GLY A 184 9.98 13.75 -29.94
C GLY A 184 9.85 15.16 -29.35
N GLY A 185 10.96 15.82 -29.01
CA GLY A 185 10.95 17.15 -28.41
C GLY A 185 10.52 17.19 -26.94
N LEU A 186 10.34 16.04 -26.29
CA LEU A 186 9.95 15.93 -24.89
C LEU A 186 11.15 15.68 -23.97
N ALA A 187 11.08 16.21 -22.75
CA ALA A 187 12.05 15.91 -21.71
C ALA A 187 11.85 14.48 -21.17
N GLY A 188 12.90 13.87 -20.61
CA GLY A 188 12.85 12.50 -20.08
C GLY A 188 11.78 12.30 -18.99
N TRP A 189 11.57 13.29 -18.11
CA TRP A 189 10.52 13.23 -17.09
C TRP A 189 9.10 13.22 -17.68
N GLN A 190 8.89 13.83 -18.86
CA GLN A 190 7.60 13.78 -19.57
C GLN A 190 7.35 12.38 -20.13
N TRP A 191 8.36 11.79 -20.78
CA TRP A 191 8.30 10.40 -21.25
C TRP A 191 8.03 9.43 -20.11
N LEU A 192 8.62 9.64 -18.94
CA LEU A 192 8.40 8.81 -17.75
C LEU A 192 6.92 8.80 -17.37
N PHE A 193 6.26 9.95 -17.22
CA PHE A 193 4.84 10.02 -16.88
C PHE A 193 3.94 9.43 -17.98
N ILE A 194 4.26 9.64 -19.26
CA ILE A 194 3.49 9.09 -20.37
C ILE A 194 3.59 7.57 -20.41
N LEU A 195 4.81 7.02 -20.38
CA LEU A 195 5.05 5.59 -20.57
C LEU A 195 4.74 4.74 -19.34
N GLU A 196 4.74 5.31 -18.16
CA GLU A 196 4.30 4.61 -16.94
C GLU A 196 2.78 4.75 -16.72
N GLY A 197 2.14 5.86 -17.15
CA GLY A 197 0.70 6.04 -17.03
C GLY A 197 -0.12 5.28 -18.07
N LEU A 198 0.34 5.21 -19.34
CA LEU A 198 -0.40 4.53 -20.43
C LEU A 198 -0.69 3.05 -20.16
N PRO A 199 0.19 2.24 -19.57
CA PRO A 199 -0.12 0.85 -19.23
C PRO A 199 -1.35 0.70 -18.36
N ALA A 200 -1.62 1.64 -17.46
CA ALA A 200 -2.85 1.65 -16.65
C ALA A 200 -4.10 1.77 -17.53
N CYS A 201 -4.07 2.62 -18.58
CA CYS A 201 -5.18 2.75 -19.53
C CYS A 201 -5.43 1.43 -20.27
N LEU A 202 -4.37 0.78 -20.75
CA LEU A 202 -4.46 -0.51 -21.47
C LEU A 202 -5.01 -1.61 -20.55
N LEU A 203 -4.53 -1.69 -19.32
CA LEU A 203 -5.04 -2.61 -18.32
C LEU A 203 -6.50 -2.30 -17.96
N GLY A 204 -6.88 -1.03 -17.90
CA GLY A 204 -8.26 -0.60 -17.69
C GLY A 204 -9.19 -1.05 -18.81
N LEU A 205 -8.78 -0.89 -20.07
CA LEU A 205 -9.50 -1.41 -21.22
C LEU A 205 -9.60 -2.94 -21.16
N TYR A 206 -8.49 -3.63 -20.87
CA TYR A 206 -8.50 -5.08 -20.71
C TYR A 206 -9.44 -5.51 -19.56
N THR A 207 -9.42 -4.81 -18.43
CA THR A 207 -10.32 -5.06 -17.28
C THR A 207 -11.79 -4.92 -17.69
N LEU A 208 -12.13 -3.92 -18.50
CA LEU A 208 -13.50 -3.68 -18.96
C LEU A 208 -14.06 -4.85 -19.76
N TYR A 209 -13.23 -5.54 -20.56
CA TYR A 209 -13.66 -6.65 -21.41
C TYR A 209 -13.53 -8.02 -20.72
N PHE A 210 -12.51 -8.23 -19.92
CA PHE A 210 -12.13 -9.56 -19.42
C PHE A 210 -12.39 -9.82 -17.94
N LEU A 211 -12.58 -8.78 -17.09
CA LEU A 211 -12.83 -9.00 -15.67
C LEU A 211 -14.31 -9.34 -15.44
N PRO A 212 -14.66 -10.53 -14.94
CA PRO A 212 -16.05 -10.88 -14.65
C PRO A 212 -16.50 -10.27 -13.30
N ASP A 213 -17.75 -9.83 -13.22
CA ASP A 213 -18.27 -9.23 -11.97
C ASP A 213 -18.57 -10.27 -10.89
N ARG A 214 -18.99 -11.50 -11.27
CA ARG A 214 -19.48 -12.52 -10.32
C ARG A 214 -19.03 -13.92 -10.73
N PRO A 215 -18.85 -14.86 -9.78
CA PRO A 215 -18.55 -16.26 -10.09
C PRO A 215 -19.61 -16.94 -10.95
N SER A 216 -20.88 -16.56 -10.80
CA SER A 216 -21.98 -17.13 -11.56
C SER A 216 -21.97 -16.79 -13.05
N ALA A 217 -21.25 -15.73 -13.46
CA ALA A 217 -21.26 -15.24 -14.85
C ALA A 217 -20.16 -15.84 -15.73
N VAL A 218 -19.34 -16.78 -15.22
CA VAL A 218 -18.19 -17.29 -15.95
C VAL A 218 -18.36 -18.72 -16.44
N SER A 219 -17.88 -19.00 -17.65
CA SER A 219 -17.95 -20.33 -18.28
C SER A 219 -16.81 -21.27 -17.86
N TRP A 220 -15.71 -20.74 -17.32
CA TRP A 220 -14.54 -21.53 -16.93
C TRP A 220 -14.66 -22.21 -15.55
N LEU A 221 -15.69 -21.91 -14.77
CA LEU A 221 -16.13 -22.72 -13.62
C LEU A 221 -17.22 -23.69 -14.10
N SER A 222 -17.16 -24.92 -13.63
CA SER A 222 -18.27 -25.87 -13.83
C SER A 222 -19.53 -25.40 -13.11
N ALA A 223 -20.69 -25.93 -13.48
CA ALA A 223 -21.96 -25.61 -12.80
C ALA A 223 -21.89 -25.95 -11.30
N GLU A 224 -21.25 -27.10 -10.95
CA GLU A 224 -21.07 -27.53 -9.57
C GLU A 224 -20.11 -26.61 -8.80
N GLU A 225 -18.99 -26.20 -9.41
CA GLU A 225 -18.04 -25.26 -8.78
C GLU A 225 -18.67 -23.89 -8.53
N ARG A 226 -19.51 -23.40 -9.46
CA ARG A 226 -20.25 -22.14 -9.31
C ARG A 226 -21.23 -22.21 -8.16
N ALA A 227 -22.06 -23.28 -8.11
CA ALA A 227 -23.04 -23.47 -7.06
C ALA A 227 -22.35 -23.59 -5.68
N ALA A 228 -21.36 -24.47 -5.55
CA ALA A 228 -20.62 -24.68 -4.30
C ALA A 228 -19.96 -23.39 -3.79
N THR A 229 -19.35 -22.59 -4.69
CA THR A 229 -18.74 -21.30 -4.31
C THR A 229 -19.80 -20.28 -3.91
N ALA A 230 -20.93 -20.19 -4.63
CA ALA A 230 -22.00 -19.27 -4.32
C ALA A 230 -22.65 -19.58 -2.96
N ASP A 231 -22.88 -20.86 -2.65
CA ASP A 231 -23.47 -21.31 -1.39
C ASP A 231 -22.59 -20.91 -0.19
N VAL A 232 -21.27 -21.13 -0.29
CA VAL A 232 -20.32 -20.76 0.77
C VAL A 232 -20.26 -19.25 0.94
N LEU A 233 -20.16 -18.48 -0.15
CA LEU A 233 -20.15 -17.02 -0.10
C LEU A 233 -21.47 -16.45 0.46
N ALA A 234 -22.62 -17.04 0.14
CA ALA A 234 -23.92 -16.65 0.68
C ALA A 234 -24.01 -16.92 2.19
N ALA A 235 -23.48 -18.07 2.64
CA ALA A 235 -23.46 -18.42 4.07
C ALA A 235 -22.53 -17.49 4.89
N GLU A 236 -21.46 -16.97 4.27
CA GLU A 236 -20.55 -15.99 4.89
C GLU A 236 -21.13 -14.56 4.91
N HIS A 237 -22.18 -14.28 4.12
CA HIS A 237 -22.79 -12.97 4.07
C HIS A 237 -23.67 -12.75 5.31
N HIS A 238 -23.15 -11.98 6.26
CA HIS A 238 -23.92 -11.51 7.40
C HIS A 238 -24.52 -10.13 7.02
N PRO A 239 -25.82 -10.03 6.71
CA PRO A 239 -26.47 -8.74 6.51
C PRO A 239 -26.56 -8.04 7.86
N GLY A 240 -25.87 -6.91 8.01
CA GLY A 240 -26.05 -6.07 9.20
C GLY A 240 -24.80 -5.66 9.96
N VAL A 241 -23.60 -5.86 9.42
CA VAL A 241 -22.41 -5.22 9.99
C VAL A 241 -22.45 -3.74 9.62
N THR A 242 -23.30 -2.97 10.31
CA THR A 242 -23.18 -1.52 10.33
C THR A 242 -21.84 -1.21 10.98
N THR A 243 -20.97 -0.58 10.22
CA THR A 243 -19.72 -0.03 10.73
C THR A 243 -20.10 1.05 11.74
N GLU A 244 -20.12 0.72 13.02
CA GLU A 244 -20.27 1.70 14.09
C GLU A 244 -18.97 2.50 14.21
N LEU A 245 -18.69 3.29 13.17
CA LEU A 245 -17.53 4.16 13.10
C LEU A 245 -17.47 5.06 14.34
N GLY A 246 -18.65 5.53 14.83
CA GLY A 246 -18.73 6.36 16.00
C GLY A 246 -18.22 5.68 17.30
N VAL A 247 -18.39 4.37 17.43
CA VAL A 247 -17.87 3.61 18.58
C VAL A 247 -16.35 3.46 18.46
N ALA A 248 -15.85 3.12 17.25
CA ALA A 248 -14.44 2.99 17.02
C ALA A 248 -13.68 4.32 17.24
N LEU A 249 -14.25 5.46 16.84
CA LEU A 249 -13.65 6.78 17.00
C LEU A 249 -13.57 7.25 18.46
N ARG A 250 -14.40 6.72 19.34
CA ARG A 250 -14.37 7.04 20.78
C ARG A 250 -13.38 6.20 21.56
N ASP A 251 -12.88 5.11 20.99
CA ASP A 251 -11.87 4.28 21.65
C ASP A 251 -10.50 4.98 21.58
N GLN A 252 -9.98 5.37 22.75
CA GLN A 252 -8.67 6.02 22.86
C GLN A 252 -7.54 5.20 22.23
N ARG A 253 -7.69 3.86 22.16
CA ARG A 253 -6.70 2.95 21.56
C ARG A 253 -6.64 3.13 20.07
N VAL A 254 -7.81 3.31 19.42
CA VAL A 254 -7.89 3.60 17.98
C VAL A 254 -7.21 4.92 17.67
N VAL A 255 -7.44 5.96 18.48
CA VAL A 255 -6.80 7.27 18.32
C VAL A 255 -5.27 7.16 18.46
N ILE A 256 -4.77 6.46 19.49
CA ILE A 256 -3.33 6.25 19.69
C ILE A 256 -2.71 5.49 18.50
N LEU A 257 -3.36 4.42 18.03
CA LEU A 257 -2.89 3.67 16.87
C LEU A 257 -2.98 4.47 15.58
N THR A 258 -3.98 5.34 15.43
CA THR A 258 -4.08 6.26 14.29
C THR A 258 -2.89 7.20 14.23
N ILE A 259 -2.52 7.81 15.35
CA ILE A 259 -1.34 8.69 15.44
C ILE A 259 -0.07 7.89 15.12
N SER A 260 0.07 6.70 15.71
CA SER A 260 1.22 5.84 15.47
C SER A 260 1.36 5.44 14.00
N TYR A 261 0.26 5.05 13.35
CA TYR A 261 0.25 4.68 11.94
C TYR A 261 0.50 5.89 11.01
N PHE A 262 -0.07 7.04 11.34
CA PHE A 262 0.21 8.29 10.62
C PHE A 262 1.71 8.61 10.62
N CYS A 263 2.36 8.56 11.79
CA CYS A 263 3.80 8.79 11.92
C CYS A 263 4.62 7.76 11.11
N LEU A 264 4.20 6.49 11.09
CA LEU A 264 4.83 5.46 10.26
C LEU A 264 4.73 5.80 8.77
N ILE A 265 3.54 6.20 8.28
CA ILE A 265 3.33 6.53 6.87
C ILE A 265 4.09 7.79 6.45
N VAL A 266 4.22 8.79 7.34
CA VAL A 266 5.10 9.96 7.13
C VAL A 266 6.53 9.49 6.83
N GLY A 267 7.07 8.55 7.61
CA GLY A 267 8.39 7.98 7.39
C GLY A 267 8.52 7.25 6.05
N VAL A 268 7.55 6.36 5.77
CA VAL A 268 7.56 5.53 4.54
C VAL A 268 7.54 6.40 3.28
N LEU A 269 6.59 7.32 3.17
CA LEU A 269 6.40 8.12 1.96
C LEU A 269 7.37 9.29 1.87
N GLY A 270 7.83 9.80 3.02
CA GLY A 270 8.90 10.78 3.08
C GLY A 270 10.17 10.26 2.40
N VAL A 271 10.68 9.10 2.80
CA VAL A 271 11.92 8.57 2.16
C VAL A 271 11.70 8.10 0.73
N THR A 272 10.58 7.43 0.46
CA THR A 272 10.32 6.83 -0.87
C THR A 272 10.40 7.88 -1.99
N LEU A 273 9.86 9.05 -1.78
CA LEU A 273 9.78 10.09 -2.79
C LEU A 273 11.06 10.94 -2.90
N TRP A 274 11.87 10.97 -1.84
CA TRP A 274 13.11 11.75 -1.82
C TRP A 274 14.37 10.92 -2.09
N LEU A 275 14.31 9.59 -2.01
CA LEU A 275 15.46 8.71 -2.16
C LEU A 275 16.25 8.94 -3.47
N PRO A 276 15.63 9.09 -4.66
CA PRO A 276 16.38 9.36 -5.88
C PRO A 276 17.18 10.66 -5.81
N LEU A 277 16.61 11.74 -5.26
CA LEU A 277 17.28 13.03 -5.10
C LEU A 277 18.39 13.00 -4.05
N MET A 278 18.24 12.22 -2.99
CA MET A 278 19.31 12.00 -2.00
C MET A 278 20.49 11.29 -2.63
N LEU A 279 20.24 10.24 -3.43
CA LEU A 279 21.31 9.52 -4.13
C LEU A 279 22.01 10.39 -5.19
N LYS A 280 21.28 11.34 -5.81
CA LYS A 280 21.87 12.31 -6.75
C LYS A 280 22.93 13.18 -6.08
N GLN A 281 22.80 13.51 -4.79
CA GLN A 281 23.81 14.29 -4.05
C GLN A 281 25.17 13.58 -3.92
N HIS A 282 25.20 12.24 -4.02
CA HIS A 282 26.44 11.47 -4.05
C HIS A 282 27.10 11.42 -5.44
N GLY A 283 26.64 12.23 -6.41
CA GLY A 283 27.22 12.31 -7.75
C GLY A 283 26.91 11.12 -8.65
N LEU A 284 25.91 10.29 -8.31
CA LEU A 284 25.57 9.11 -9.09
C LEU A 284 24.86 9.50 -10.41
N SER A 285 25.16 8.75 -11.47
CA SER A 285 24.42 8.82 -12.73
C SER A 285 22.97 8.36 -12.55
N THR A 286 22.07 8.80 -13.44
CA THR A 286 20.64 8.41 -13.40
C THR A 286 20.45 6.90 -13.37
N THR A 287 21.21 6.16 -14.18
CA THR A 287 21.19 4.69 -14.19
C THR A 287 21.64 4.11 -12.84
N ALA A 288 22.73 4.63 -12.27
CA ALA A 288 23.21 4.19 -10.96
C ALA A 288 22.19 4.50 -9.84
N ILE A 289 21.49 5.65 -9.89
CA ILE A 289 20.42 5.99 -8.96
C ILE A 289 19.29 4.95 -9.04
N GLY A 290 18.86 4.58 -10.26
CA GLY A 290 17.83 3.56 -10.46
C GLY A 290 18.16 2.23 -9.79
N TRP A 291 19.36 1.70 -10.03
CA TRP A 291 19.80 0.43 -9.42
C TRP A 291 20.04 0.54 -7.91
N ASN A 292 20.65 1.64 -7.46
CA ASN A 292 20.89 1.85 -6.02
C ASN A 292 19.60 2.14 -5.24
N THR A 293 18.52 2.52 -5.89
CA THR A 293 17.19 2.60 -5.27
C THR A 293 16.56 1.21 -5.14
N ALA A 294 16.75 0.32 -6.11
CA ALA A 294 16.11 -1.00 -6.12
C ALA A 294 16.61 -1.91 -4.99
N TRP A 295 17.92 -1.89 -4.70
CA TRP A 295 18.49 -2.84 -3.75
C TRP A 295 18.01 -2.66 -2.29
N PRO A 296 17.84 -1.45 -1.71
CA PRO A 296 17.26 -1.30 -0.38
C PRO A 296 15.82 -1.84 -0.29
N TYR A 297 15.02 -1.70 -1.36
CA TYR A 297 13.67 -2.29 -1.41
C TYR A 297 13.71 -3.82 -1.53
N LEU A 298 14.69 -4.37 -2.23
CA LEU A 298 14.91 -5.83 -2.26
C LEU A 298 15.23 -6.35 -0.86
N MET A 299 16.13 -5.69 -0.14
CA MET A 299 16.46 -6.03 1.25
C MET A 299 15.25 -5.89 2.17
N ALA A 300 14.45 -4.84 1.98
CA ALA A 300 13.21 -4.64 2.73
C ALA A 300 12.19 -5.75 2.46
N SER A 301 12.11 -6.26 1.24
CA SER A 301 11.22 -7.37 0.86
C SER A 301 11.66 -8.68 1.53
N ILE A 302 12.94 -8.97 1.55
CA ILE A 302 13.53 -10.13 2.25
C ILE A 302 13.28 -9.97 3.76
N GLY A 303 13.56 -8.79 4.31
CA GLY A 303 13.32 -8.47 5.72
C GLY A 303 11.86 -8.65 6.14
N LEU A 304 10.91 -8.23 5.29
CA LEU A 304 9.48 -8.44 5.51
C LEU A 304 9.14 -9.93 5.64
N ILE A 305 9.65 -10.78 4.76
CA ILE A 305 9.39 -12.23 4.78
C ILE A 305 9.95 -12.85 6.07
N VAL A 306 11.21 -12.56 6.39
CA VAL A 306 11.90 -13.09 7.58
C VAL A 306 11.18 -12.62 8.86
N TRP A 307 10.84 -11.32 8.92
CA TRP A 307 10.16 -10.76 10.10
C TRP A 307 8.74 -11.27 10.26
N SER A 308 8.00 -11.47 9.16
CA SER A 308 6.66 -12.07 9.20
C SER A 308 6.70 -13.49 9.76
N ALA A 309 7.68 -14.31 9.35
CA ALA A 309 7.87 -15.64 9.92
C ALA A 309 8.23 -15.61 11.41
N HIS A 310 9.04 -14.63 11.85
CA HIS A 310 9.32 -14.40 13.26
C HIS A 310 8.07 -13.97 14.04
N LEU A 311 7.26 -13.09 13.45
CA LEU A 311 6.01 -12.60 14.02
C LEU A 311 5.00 -13.74 14.24
N ASP A 312 4.86 -14.64 13.26
CA ASP A 312 3.99 -15.82 13.35
C ASP A 312 4.39 -16.76 14.48
N ARG A 313 5.71 -16.93 14.70
CA ARG A 313 6.24 -17.78 15.78
C ARG A 313 6.07 -17.14 17.16
N THR A 314 6.32 -15.85 17.28
CA THR A 314 6.35 -15.16 18.57
C THR A 314 4.98 -14.67 19.03
N ARG A 315 4.09 -14.34 18.08
CA ARG A 315 2.76 -13.74 18.31
C ARG A 315 2.77 -12.45 19.17
N LYS A 316 3.94 -11.82 19.34
CA LYS A 316 4.11 -10.60 20.16
C LYS A 316 3.99 -9.35 19.29
N PHE A 317 2.80 -9.11 18.73
CA PHE A 317 2.56 -8.10 17.70
C PHE A 317 3.00 -6.69 18.12
N LEU A 318 2.58 -6.21 19.28
CA LEU A 318 2.89 -4.86 19.76
C LEU A 318 4.39 -4.66 20.03
N LYS A 319 5.06 -5.64 20.64
CA LYS A 319 6.51 -5.57 20.90
C LYS A 319 7.30 -5.53 19.59
N ASN A 320 6.92 -6.37 18.61
CA ASN A 320 7.53 -6.40 17.31
C ASN A 320 7.30 -5.08 16.54
N TYR A 321 6.10 -4.51 16.60
CA TYR A 321 5.81 -3.21 15.99
C TYR A 321 6.71 -2.11 16.56
N ILE A 322 6.81 -2.00 17.88
CA ILE A 322 7.67 -1.01 18.56
C ILE A 322 9.14 -1.21 18.17
N ALA A 323 9.65 -2.45 18.20
CA ALA A 323 11.02 -2.75 17.81
C ALA A 323 11.31 -2.35 16.36
N CYS A 324 10.39 -2.61 15.44
CA CYS A 324 10.50 -2.23 14.04
C CYS A 324 10.50 -0.71 13.83
N CYS A 325 9.70 0.05 14.60
CA CYS A 325 9.70 1.51 14.56
C CYS A 325 11.07 2.08 14.97
N PHE A 326 11.66 1.58 16.08
CA PHE A 326 12.98 2.03 16.52
C PHE A 326 14.09 1.57 15.58
N LEU A 327 13.99 0.36 15.01
CA LEU A 327 14.91 -0.12 13.98
C LEU A 327 14.93 0.82 12.78
N ALA A 328 13.74 1.22 12.31
CA ALA A 328 13.59 2.13 11.18
C ALA A 328 14.14 3.54 11.51
N ALA A 329 13.89 4.05 12.72
CA ALA A 329 14.44 5.32 13.19
C ALA A 329 15.97 5.29 13.22
N ALA A 330 16.57 4.21 13.77
CA ALA A 330 18.01 4.01 13.78
C ALA A 330 18.59 3.94 12.35
N GLY A 331 17.88 3.29 11.43
CA GLY A 331 18.26 3.25 10.02
C GLY A 331 18.31 4.63 9.38
N PHE A 332 17.32 5.49 9.61
CA PHE A 332 17.36 6.87 9.12
C PHE A 332 18.47 7.69 9.75
N ALA A 333 18.68 7.57 11.05
CA ALA A 333 19.80 8.25 11.71
C ALA A 333 21.14 7.81 11.11
N LEU A 334 21.36 6.49 10.91
CA LEU A 334 22.56 5.95 10.28
C LEU A 334 22.75 6.47 8.86
N SER A 335 21.68 6.57 8.06
CA SER A 335 21.75 6.97 6.65
C SER A 335 22.34 8.35 6.40
N VAL A 336 22.34 9.23 7.41
CA VAL A 336 22.79 10.62 7.30
C VAL A 336 23.91 10.97 8.29
N SER A 337 24.35 10.01 9.13
CA SER A 337 25.42 10.24 10.10
C SER A 337 26.81 10.33 9.44
N PHE A 338 26.95 9.74 8.26
CA PHE A 338 28.25 9.65 7.55
C PHE A 338 28.06 10.03 6.08
N ASP A 339 29.06 10.70 5.52
CA ASP A 339 29.08 11.07 4.09
C ASP A 339 29.62 9.91 3.21
N SER A 340 29.05 8.72 3.39
CA SER A 340 29.44 7.49 2.70
C SER A 340 28.23 6.83 2.06
N LEU A 341 28.29 6.66 0.73
CA LEU A 341 27.20 6.02 -0.03
C LEU A 341 26.82 4.62 0.51
N PRO A 342 27.77 3.71 0.83
CA PRO A 342 27.44 2.41 1.40
C PRO A 342 26.69 2.51 2.74
N LEU A 343 27.09 3.43 3.62
CA LEU A 343 26.44 3.64 4.92
C LEU A 343 25.07 4.29 4.75
N THR A 344 24.93 5.26 3.84
CA THR A 344 23.64 5.84 3.47
C THR A 344 22.66 4.76 2.98
N LEU A 345 23.08 3.92 2.03
CA LEU A 345 22.26 2.85 1.49
C LEU A 345 21.92 1.78 2.54
N SER A 346 22.87 1.41 3.39
CA SER A 346 22.65 0.44 4.47
C SER A 346 21.67 0.99 5.51
N GLY A 347 21.79 2.26 5.87
CA GLY A 347 20.85 2.93 6.77
C GLY A 347 19.44 2.99 6.18
N ILE A 348 19.32 3.35 4.90
CA ILE A 348 18.02 3.35 4.20
C ILE A 348 17.44 1.94 4.11
N ALA A 349 18.24 0.92 3.79
CA ALA A 349 17.79 -0.46 3.75
C ALA A 349 17.25 -0.91 5.13
N LEU A 350 17.98 -0.58 6.21
CA LEU A 350 17.56 -0.88 7.57
C LEU A 350 16.24 -0.17 7.93
N ALA A 351 16.10 1.11 7.54
CA ALA A 351 14.87 1.86 7.75
C ALA A 351 13.69 1.23 6.99
N LEU A 352 13.87 0.88 5.72
CA LEU A 352 12.85 0.23 4.90
C LEU A 352 12.48 -1.16 5.41
N ILE A 353 13.43 -1.96 5.90
CA ILE A 353 13.17 -3.26 6.55
C ILE A 353 12.25 -3.02 7.76
N GLY A 354 12.60 -2.11 8.66
CA GLY A 354 11.80 -1.80 9.84
C GLY A 354 10.39 -1.34 9.47
N MET A 355 10.25 -0.38 8.56
CA MET A 355 8.95 0.16 8.15
C MET A 355 8.06 -0.87 7.46
N ASN A 356 8.59 -1.74 6.60
CA ASN A 356 7.81 -2.79 5.97
C ASN A 356 7.40 -3.88 6.96
N ALA A 357 8.28 -4.25 7.90
CA ALA A 357 8.00 -5.21 8.96
C ALA A 357 6.97 -4.69 10.00
N CYS A 358 6.83 -3.37 10.16
CA CYS A 358 5.80 -2.75 11.00
C CYS A 358 4.37 -3.11 10.56
N ARG A 359 4.10 -3.15 9.24
CA ARG A 359 2.73 -3.26 8.70
C ARG A 359 1.98 -4.52 9.15
N PRO A 360 2.50 -5.75 8.94
CA PRO A 360 1.79 -6.95 9.39
C PRO A 360 1.62 -6.98 10.91
N ALA A 361 2.61 -6.52 11.68
CA ALA A 361 2.50 -6.43 13.12
C ALA A 361 1.38 -5.45 13.54
N PHE A 362 1.31 -4.27 12.91
CA PHE A 362 0.33 -3.25 13.20
C PHE A 362 -1.12 -3.71 12.97
N PHE A 363 -1.40 -4.24 11.78
CA PHE A 363 -2.75 -4.70 11.45
C PHE A 363 -3.18 -5.95 12.23
N SER A 364 -2.25 -6.67 12.85
CA SER A 364 -2.55 -7.78 13.74
C SER A 364 -2.90 -7.34 15.17
N ILE A 365 -2.63 -6.08 15.55
CA ILE A 365 -2.97 -5.54 16.87
C ILE A 365 -4.46 -5.20 16.99
N LEU A 366 -5.06 -4.62 15.95
CA LEU A 366 -6.44 -4.11 16.02
C LEU A 366 -7.50 -5.18 16.35
N PRO A 367 -7.49 -6.37 15.72
CA PRO A 367 -8.48 -7.40 16.03
C PRO A 367 -8.38 -7.95 17.46
N SER A 368 -7.27 -7.68 18.17
CA SER A 368 -7.10 -8.17 19.55
C SER A 368 -7.96 -7.42 20.58
N PHE A 369 -8.52 -6.26 20.22
CA PHE A 369 -9.34 -5.46 21.13
C PHE A 369 -10.59 -4.82 20.51
N LEU A 370 -10.74 -4.87 19.18
CA LEU A 370 -11.94 -4.45 18.48
C LEU A 370 -12.61 -5.67 17.84
N GLY A 371 -13.86 -5.94 18.18
CA GLY A 371 -14.65 -7.03 17.59
C GLY A 371 -15.38 -6.58 16.33
N GLY A 372 -15.61 -7.52 15.40
CA GLY A 372 -16.54 -7.41 14.27
C GLY A 372 -16.50 -6.10 13.49
N ALA A 373 -17.61 -5.37 13.51
CA ALA A 373 -17.84 -4.14 12.77
C ALA A 373 -16.96 -2.96 13.22
N ALA A 374 -16.69 -2.87 14.52
CA ALA A 374 -15.85 -1.80 15.08
C ALA A 374 -14.38 -1.93 14.62
N ALA A 375 -13.89 -3.17 14.46
CA ALA A 375 -12.55 -3.41 13.91
C ALA A 375 -12.44 -2.95 12.44
N ALA A 376 -13.43 -3.25 11.62
CA ALA A 376 -13.45 -2.82 10.21
C ALA A 376 -13.49 -1.29 10.08
N GLY A 377 -14.34 -0.62 10.88
CA GLY A 377 -14.42 0.85 10.93
C GLY A 377 -13.14 1.50 11.42
N GLY A 378 -12.54 0.94 12.49
CA GLY A 378 -11.27 1.40 13.03
C GLY A 378 -10.11 1.28 12.03
N ILE A 379 -10.00 0.13 11.34
CA ILE A 379 -8.98 -0.08 10.29
C ILE A 379 -9.14 0.94 9.16
N ALA A 380 -10.38 1.16 8.68
CA ALA A 380 -10.65 2.11 7.61
C ALA A 380 -10.27 3.55 8.01
N PHE A 381 -10.62 3.96 9.23
CA PHE A 381 -10.26 5.28 9.76
C PHE A 381 -8.76 5.46 9.91
N ILE A 382 -8.08 4.49 10.51
CA ILE A 382 -6.62 4.51 10.69
C ILE A 382 -5.92 4.61 9.32
N ASN A 383 -6.39 3.85 8.32
CA ASN A 383 -5.81 3.89 6.99
C ASN A 383 -6.05 5.24 6.29
N ALA A 384 -7.24 5.80 6.39
CA ALA A 384 -7.57 7.09 5.79
C ALA A 384 -6.73 8.23 6.39
N VAL A 385 -6.66 8.32 7.73
CA VAL A 385 -5.83 9.32 8.42
C VAL A 385 -4.34 9.05 8.18
N GLY A 386 -3.92 7.78 8.19
CA GLY A 386 -2.54 7.41 7.90
C GLY A 386 -2.09 7.86 6.51
N ASN A 387 -2.95 7.75 5.50
CA ASN A 387 -2.65 8.18 4.14
C ASN A 387 -2.37 9.69 4.02
N LEU A 388 -2.89 10.54 4.95
CA LEU A 388 -2.50 11.95 5.04
C LEU A 388 -1.02 12.13 5.38
N GLY A 389 -0.38 11.16 6.02
CA GLY A 389 1.07 11.12 6.21
C GLY A 389 1.84 11.15 4.89
N GLY A 390 1.20 10.71 3.80
CA GLY A 390 1.74 10.80 2.44
C GLY A 390 1.84 12.21 1.88
N PHE A 391 1.09 13.15 2.43
CA PHE A 391 1.29 14.59 2.17
C PHE A 391 2.35 15.17 3.11
N VAL A 392 2.23 14.90 4.40
CA VAL A 392 3.08 15.52 5.42
C VAL A 392 4.54 15.10 5.29
N GLY A 393 4.82 13.83 5.00
CA GLY A 393 6.19 13.32 4.89
C GLY A 393 7.02 14.03 3.83
N PRO A 394 6.62 13.98 2.54
CA PRO A 394 7.34 14.66 1.48
C PRO A 394 7.44 16.18 1.66
N TYR A 395 6.36 16.82 2.12
CA TYR A 395 6.34 18.25 2.41
C TYR A 395 7.36 18.63 3.49
N MET A 396 7.38 17.89 4.61
CA MET A 396 8.28 18.15 5.74
C MET A 396 9.74 18.02 5.33
N VAL A 397 10.10 16.98 4.57
CA VAL A 397 11.46 16.80 4.07
C VAL A 397 11.85 17.93 3.12
N GLY A 398 10.96 18.35 2.22
CA GLY A 398 11.19 19.43 1.28
C GLY A 398 11.40 20.78 1.98
N TRP A 399 10.52 21.12 2.93
CA TRP A 399 10.63 22.33 3.73
C TRP A 399 11.93 22.41 4.53
N LEU A 400 12.29 21.31 5.21
CA LEU A 400 13.55 21.23 5.95
C LEU A 400 14.76 21.32 5.02
N LYS A 401 14.68 20.77 3.81
CA LYS A 401 15.74 20.86 2.80
C LYS A 401 15.95 22.30 2.33
N ASP A 402 14.89 23.06 2.06
CA ASP A 402 14.98 24.48 1.67
C ASP A 402 15.52 25.33 2.82
N TRP A 403 15.10 25.03 4.06
CA TRP A 403 15.51 25.78 5.25
C TRP A 403 16.97 25.53 5.68
N THR A 404 17.43 24.28 5.62
CA THR A 404 18.75 23.86 6.13
C THR A 404 19.80 23.64 5.04
N GLY A 405 19.39 23.63 3.77
CA GLY A 405 20.27 23.30 2.65
C GLY A 405 20.60 21.79 2.53
N SER A 406 20.13 20.93 3.47
CA SER A 406 20.55 19.53 3.55
C SER A 406 19.38 18.56 3.76
N PHE A 407 19.48 17.34 3.24
CA PHE A 407 18.53 16.27 3.56
C PHE A 407 18.69 15.70 4.97
N ARG A 408 19.81 15.98 5.65
CA ARG A 408 20.05 15.47 7.02
C ARG A 408 18.91 15.81 7.98
N ALA A 409 18.47 17.08 7.97
CA ALA A 409 17.37 17.53 8.83
C ALA A 409 16.07 16.79 8.51
N GLY A 410 15.77 16.58 7.23
CA GLY A 410 14.59 15.81 6.80
C GLY A 410 14.64 14.36 7.28
N MET A 411 15.77 13.69 7.17
CA MET A 411 15.93 12.30 7.62
C MET A 411 15.85 12.17 9.14
N PHE A 412 16.42 13.10 9.91
CA PHE A 412 16.25 13.13 11.35
C PHE A 412 14.80 13.41 11.75
N ALA A 413 14.08 14.24 11.01
CA ALA A 413 12.66 14.47 11.24
C ALA A 413 11.83 13.19 10.97
N LEU A 414 12.13 12.45 9.89
CA LEU A 414 11.50 11.14 9.64
C LEU A 414 11.86 10.13 10.74
N ALA A 415 13.10 10.11 11.22
CA ALA A 415 13.50 9.28 12.36
C ALA A 415 12.70 9.63 13.62
N ALA A 416 12.54 10.93 13.93
CA ALA A 416 11.73 11.40 15.04
C ALA A 416 10.26 10.97 14.93
N MET A 417 9.68 11.01 13.73
CA MET A 417 8.32 10.49 13.50
C MET A 417 8.22 8.99 13.78
N LEU A 418 9.22 8.20 13.39
CA LEU A 418 9.24 6.76 13.69
C LEU A 418 9.44 6.48 15.20
N VAL A 419 10.25 7.28 15.89
CA VAL A 419 10.35 7.25 17.35
C VAL A 419 8.98 7.57 17.95
N ALA A 420 8.29 8.62 17.48
CA ALA A 420 6.96 8.98 17.94
C ALA A 420 5.95 7.83 17.69
N ALA A 421 6.02 7.15 16.55
CA ALA A 421 5.21 5.96 16.27
C ALA A 421 5.46 4.84 17.29
N GLY A 422 6.72 4.55 17.60
CA GLY A 422 7.09 3.55 18.59
C GLY A 422 6.68 3.94 20.02
N VAL A 423 6.88 5.19 20.41
CA VAL A 423 6.52 5.72 21.73
C VAL A 423 5.01 5.74 21.93
N THR A 424 4.22 6.19 20.96
CA THR A 424 2.75 6.15 21.05
C THR A 424 2.23 4.73 21.20
N ALA A 425 2.81 3.76 20.49
CA ALA A 425 2.49 2.35 20.66
C ALA A 425 2.93 1.81 22.04
N LEU A 426 4.04 2.27 22.56
CA LEU A 426 4.49 1.92 23.93
C LEU A 426 3.52 2.48 24.99
N LEU A 427 3.02 3.71 24.82
CA LEU A 427 2.00 4.29 25.70
C LEU A 427 0.72 3.45 25.73
N LEU A 428 0.32 2.90 24.59
CA LEU A 428 -0.80 1.95 24.53
C LEU A 428 -0.53 0.73 25.43
N LYS A 429 0.68 0.18 25.38
CA LYS A 429 1.07 -0.95 26.23
C LYS A 429 1.05 -0.62 27.72
N LEU A 430 1.52 0.56 28.09
CA LEU A 430 1.60 0.98 29.50
C LEU A 430 0.20 1.25 30.10
N ARG A 431 -0.71 1.81 29.29
CA ARG A 431 -2.10 2.10 29.69
C ARG A 431 -3.03 0.87 29.63
N ALA A 432 -2.63 -0.19 28.93
CA ALA A 432 -3.36 -1.44 28.90
C ALA A 432 -3.35 -2.10 30.29
N GLY A 433 -4.55 -2.39 30.85
CA GLY A 433 -4.69 -3.14 32.09
C GLY A 433 -4.13 -4.57 31.97
N PRO A 434 -3.95 -5.30 33.09
CA PRO A 434 -3.30 -6.63 33.09
C PRO A 434 -3.92 -7.63 32.11
N ALA A 435 -5.23 -7.65 32.00
CA ALA A 435 -5.96 -8.54 31.07
C ALA A 435 -5.66 -8.23 29.60
N LEU A 436 -5.55 -6.95 29.23
CA LEU A 436 -5.24 -6.52 27.88
C LEU A 436 -3.76 -6.74 27.52
N ARG A 437 -2.85 -6.65 28.51
CA ARG A 437 -1.44 -6.99 28.31
C ARG A 437 -1.26 -8.45 27.94
N GLN A 438 -2.04 -9.35 28.54
CA GLN A 438 -2.00 -10.78 28.20
C GLN A 438 -2.58 -11.07 26.79
N THR A 439 -3.69 -10.43 26.39
CA THR A 439 -4.28 -10.60 25.06
C THR A 439 -3.40 -10.01 23.96
N VAL A 440 -2.87 -8.82 24.15
CA VAL A 440 -2.01 -8.14 23.18
C VAL A 440 -0.62 -8.81 23.07
N ASP A 441 -0.07 -9.33 24.17
CA ASP A 441 1.20 -10.06 24.19
C ASP A 441 1.02 -11.54 23.73
N ALA A 442 -0.16 -12.14 23.81
CA ALA A 442 -0.44 -13.54 23.46
C ALA A 442 -1.11 -13.73 22.08
N GLY A 443 -1.55 -12.64 21.42
CA GLY A 443 -2.24 -12.72 20.12
C GLY A 443 -3.55 -13.52 20.17
N LYS A 444 -4.18 -13.65 21.34
CA LYS A 444 -5.49 -14.30 21.49
C LYS A 444 -6.60 -13.27 21.38
N ALA A 445 -7.64 -13.55 20.58
CA ALA A 445 -8.87 -12.78 20.62
C ALA A 445 -9.48 -12.84 22.03
N MET A 446 -10.12 -11.77 22.48
CA MET A 446 -10.94 -11.84 23.69
C MET A 446 -12.05 -12.88 23.49
N PRO A 447 -12.39 -13.65 24.55
CA PRO A 447 -13.48 -14.60 24.50
C PRO A 447 -14.83 -13.94 24.24
#